data_847f2c825fadbeb9644629fb1b378221
#
_entry.id   847f2c825fadbeb9644629fb1b378221
#
_cell.length_a   1.000
_cell.length_b   1.000
_cell.length_c   1.000
_cell.angle_alpha   90.00
_cell.angle_beta   90.00
_cell.angle_gamma   90.00
#
_symmetry.space_group_name_H-M   'P 1'
#
loop_
_entity.id
_entity.type
_entity.pdbx_description
1 polymer ?
#
loop_
_entity_poly.entity_id
_entity_poly.type
_entity_poly.pdbx_seq_one_letter_code
_entity_poly.pdbx_strand_id
1 'polypeptide(L)'
;YIKELMDFDKKSHEIFRNWYIDGRLYYLKVIDQKNPQEGLKDLRYIDPMKIKFVKVEKKKNGKDDPFVRINSAKDDSVANPEFDEYYIYTMKPNYPTGMVSQAGKGSTKIAKDSITYCTSGLVDRNKNRVLSYLHKAIKALNQLRMIEDSLVIYRLSRAPERRIFYIDVGNL
;
A
#
# COMPACT_ATOMS: atom_id res chain seq x y z
N TYR A 1 -7.24 -18.58 21.55
CA TYR A 1 -6.32 -19.09 20.53
C TYR A 1 -5.80 -17.99 19.58
N ILE A 2 -6.64 -17.31 18.77
CA ILE A 2 -6.15 -16.26 17.81
C ILE A 2 -5.55 -15.06 18.54
N LYS A 3 -6.13 -14.62 19.65
CA LYS A 3 -5.59 -13.53 20.47
C LYS A 3 -4.22 -13.88 21.06
N GLU A 4 -4.04 -15.07 21.52
CA GLU A 4 -2.77 -15.57 22.03
C GLU A 4 -1.74 -15.68 20.92
N LEU A 5 -2.13 -16.23 19.75
CA LEU A 5 -1.25 -16.36 18.61
C LEU A 5 -0.70 -15.02 18.09
N MET A 6 -1.49 -13.96 18.22
CA MET A 6 -1.09 -12.61 17.85
C MET A 6 -0.44 -11.82 18.98
N ASP A 7 -0.31 -12.38 20.18
CA ASP A 7 0.06 -11.62 21.39
C ASP A 7 -0.76 -10.31 21.51
N PHE A 8 -2.07 -10.42 21.26
CA PHE A 8 -2.91 -9.24 21.06
C PHE A 8 -2.91 -8.31 22.28
N ASP A 9 -2.84 -8.86 23.50
CA ASP A 9 -2.84 -8.08 24.73
C ASP A 9 -1.62 -7.14 24.84
N LYS A 10 -0.48 -7.56 24.27
CA LYS A 10 0.76 -6.76 24.27
C LYS A 10 0.90 -5.90 23.02
N LYS A 11 0.48 -6.41 21.86
CA LYS A 11 0.73 -5.80 20.56
C LYS A 11 -0.49 -5.07 19.95
N SER A 12 -1.61 -5.05 20.65
CA SER A 12 -2.86 -4.45 20.12
C SER A 12 -2.70 -3.02 19.64
N HIS A 13 -1.98 -2.19 20.39
CA HIS A 13 -1.70 -0.81 20.01
C HIS A 13 -0.86 -0.72 18.72
N GLU A 14 0.16 -1.55 18.58
CA GLU A 14 1.01 -1.59 17.40
C GLU A 14 0.24 -2.07 16.17
N ILE A 15 -0.55 -3.13 16.31
CA ILE A 15 -1.42 -3.67 15.26
C ILE A 15 -2.39 -2.60 14.79
N PHE A 16 -3.07 -1.93 15.72
CA PHE A 16 -4.02 -0.87 15.39
C PHE A 16 -3.33 0.33 14.73
N ARG A 17 -2.17 0.75 15.25
CA ARG A 17 -1.37 1.83 14.67
C ARG A 17 -0.98 1.53 13.23
N ASN A 18 -0.45 0.34 12.95
CA ASN A 18 -0.06 -0.06 11.62
C ASN A 18 -1.26 -0.09 10.66
N TRP A 19 -2.39 -0.65 11.11
CA TRP A 19 -3.61 -0.65 10.32
C TRP A 19 -4.13 0.76 10.02
N TYR A 20 -4.06 1.66 11.00
CA TYR A 20 -4.52 3.03 10.85
C TYR A 20 -3.64 3.85 9.89
N ILE A 21 -2.31 3.66 9.97
CA ILE A 21 -1.33 4.37 9.15
C ILE A 21 -1.30 3.83 7.72
N ASP A 22 -1.20 2.50 7.56
CA ASP A 22 -1.01 1.86 6.25
C ASP A 22 -2.34 1.56 5.55
N GLY A 23 -3.44 1.51 6.29
CA GLY A 23 -4.78 1.17 5.80
C GLY A 23 -4.94 -0.29 5.43
N ARG A 24 -3.93 -1.12 5.68
CA ARG A 24 -3.90 -2.54 5.32
C ARG A 24 -2.92 -3.31 6.18
N LEU A 25 -3.29 -4.53 6.53
CA LEU A 25 -2.44 -5.46 7.28
C LEU A 25 -2.30 -6.76 6.51
N TYR A 26 -1.11 -7.33 6.55
CA TYR A 26 -0.79 -8.63 5.98
C TYR A 26 -0.16 -9.52 7.04
N TYR A 27 -0.69 -10.74 7.16
CA TYR A 27 -0.14 -11.76 8.03
C TYR A 27 0.11 -13.04 7.24
N LEU A 28 1.31 -13.57 7.35
CA LEU A 28 1.65 -14.88 6.82
C LEU A 28 1.18 -15.95 7.81
N LYS A 29 0.39 -16.88 7.35
CA LYS A 29 -0.05 -18.06 8.09
C LYS A 29 1.07 -19.11 8.08
N VAL A 30 1.60 -19.44 9.23
CA VAL A 30 2.60 -20.50 9.37
C VAL A 30 1.90 -21.76 9.85
N ILE A 31 1.96 -22.81 9.04
CA ILE A 31 1.37 -24.11 9.30
C ILE A 31 2.49 -25.15 9.33
N ASP A 32 2.40 -26.13 10.22
CA ASP A 32 3.35 -27.24 10.22
C ASP A 32 3.07 -28.19 9.06
N GLN A 33 4.07 -28.40 8.23
CA GLN A 33 3.96 -29.32 7.08
C GLN A 33 3.84 -30.79 7.50
N LYS A 34 4.32 -31.15 8.72
CA LYS A 34 4.24 -32.52 9.21
C LYS A 34 2.85 -32.84 9.76
N ASN A 35 2.23 -31.88 10.45
CA ASN A 35 0.93 -32.04 11.08
C ASN A 35 -0.01 -30.88 10.71
N PRO A 36 -0.50 -30.81 9.48
CA PRO A 36 -1.36 -29.71 9.04
C PRO A 36 -2.70 -29.62 9.78
N GLN A 37 -3.12 -30.71 10.43
CA GLN A 37 -4.37 -30.77 11.20
C GLN A 37 -4.29 -30.01 12.54
N GLU A 38 -3.11 -29.70 13.04
CA GLU A 38 -2.93 -28.90 14.27
C GLU A 38 -3.33 -27.44 14.08
N GLY A 39 -3.51 -26.99 12.84
CA GLY A 39 -3.92 -25.64 12.50
C GLY A 39 -2.77 -24.66 12.34
N LEU A 40 -3.01 -23.39 12.70
CA LEU A 40 -2.03 -22.31 12.57
C LEU A 40 -1.06 -22.34 13.78
N LYS A 41 0.24 -22.41 13.50
CA LYS A 41 1.28 -22.31 14.55
C LYS A 41 1.64 -20.87 14.89
N ASP A 42 1.68 -20.01 13.88
CA ASP A 42 2.15 -18.63 14.04
C ASP A 42 1.51 -17.72 13.00
N LEU A 43 1.37 -16.43 13.32
CA LEU A 43 0.92 -15.37 12.42
C LEU A 43 2.02 -14.30 12.34
N ARG A 44 2.76 -14.27 11.25
CA ARG A 44 3.85 -13.31 11.04
C ARG A 44 3.38 -12.09 10.29
N TYR A 45 3.57 -10.93 10.90
CA TYR A 45 3.30 -9.66 10.26
C TYR A 45 4.24 -9.42 9.06
N ILE A 46 3.69 -8.96 7.97
CA ILE A 46 4.42 -8.57 6.78
C ILE A 46 4.20 -7.08 6.53
N ASP A 47 5.30 -6.35 6.34
CA ASP A 47 5.28 -4.93 5.98
C ASP A 47 4.55 -4.73 4.64
N PRO A 48 3.49 -3.89 4.59
CA PRO A 48 2.74 -3.60 3.37
C PRO A 48 3.57 -3.03 2.22
N MET A 49 4.74 -2.43 2.53
CA MET A 49 5.65 -1.90 1.52
C MET A 49 6.46 -2.99 0.81
N LYS A 50 6.58 -4.18 1.42
CA LYS A 50 7.38 -5.29 0.90
C LYS A 50 6.56 -6.33 0.15
N ILE A 51 5.23 -6.23 0.19
CA ILE A 51 4.34 -7.20 -0.42
C ILE A 51 3.51 -6.55 -1.54
N LYS A 52 3.34 -7.28 -2.64
CA LYS A 52 2.54 -6.85 -3.78
C LYS A 52 1.61 -7.98 -4.21
N PHE A 53 0.33 -7.66 -4.35
CA PHE A 53 -0.65 -8.59 -4.94
C PHE A 53 -0.55 -8.54 -6.45
N VAL A 54 -0.51 -9.70 -7.09
CA VAL A 54 -0.42 -9.85 -8.53
C VAL A 54 -1.55 -10.78 -8.99
N LYS A 55 -2.30 -10.30 -9.96
CA LYS A 55 -3.35 -11.04 -10.64
C LYS A 55 -2.97 -11.16 -12.11
N VAL A 56 -2.74 -12.36 -12.59
CA VAL A 56 -2.35 -12.65 -13.96
C VAL A 56 -3.43 -13.49 -14.61
N GLU A 57 -3.89 -13.06 -15.75
CA GLU A 57 -4.81 -13.85 -16.57
C GLU A 57 -4.07 -15.05 -17.17
N LYS A 58 -4.56 -16.25 -16.90
CA LYS A 58 -4.06 -17.47 -17.55
C LYS A 58 -4.40 -17.41 -19.03
N LYS A 59 -3.41 -17.16 -19.85
CA LYS A 59 -3.56 -17.39 -21.29
C LYS A 59 -3.77 -18.90 -21.47
N LYS A 60 -4.96 -19.30 -21.93
CA LYS A 60 -5.15 -20.65 -22.43
C LYS A 60 -4.16 -20.84 -23.58
N ASN A 61 -3.13 -21.67 -23.38
CA ASN A 61 -2.22 -22.09 -24.45
C ASN A 61 -3.00 -23.00 -25.42
N GLY A 62 -3.99 -22.44 -26.09
CA GLY A 62 -4.48 -22.99 -27.33
C GLY A 62 -3.45 -22.61 -28.39
N LYS A 63 -2.81 -23.61 -29.01
CA LYS A 63 -2.03 -23.42 -30.23
C LYS A 63 -2.78 -22.41 -31.10
N ASP A 64 -2.09 -21.35 -31.50
CA ASP A 64 -2.56 -20.42 -32.51
C ASP A 64 -2.62 -21.16 -33.85
N ASP A 65 -3.57 -22.07 -33.99
CA ASP A 65 -3.99 -22.61 -35.28
C ASP A 65 -4.93 -21.57 -35.89
N PRO A 66 -4.51 -20.84 -36.93
CA PRO A 66 -5.35 -19.82 -37.57
C PRO A 66 -6.64 -20.41 -38.15
N PHE A 67 -6.73 -21.73 -38.32
CA PHE A 67 -7.90 -22.46 -38.79
C PHE A 67 -9.00 -22.69 -37.76
N VAL A 68 -8.69 -22.65 -36.45
CA VAL A 68 -9.67 -22.87 -35.36
C VAL A 68 -10.55 -21.63 -35.16
N ARG A 69 -10.13 -20.45 -35.59
CA ARG A 69 -10.91 -19.20 -35.45
C ARG A 69 -12.16 -19.13 -36.31
N ILE A 70 -12.27 -19.93 -37.36
CA ILE A 70 -13.37 -19.82 -38.32
C ILE A 70 -14.60 -20.62 -37.90
N ASN A 71 -14.44 -21.64 -37.06
CA ASN A 71 -15.55 -22.56 -36.68
C ASN A 71 -16.07 -22.36 -35.23
N SER A 72 -15.55 -21.42 -34.47
CA SER A 72 -15.97 -21.16 -33.08
C SER A 72 -17.00 -20.05 -32.93
N ALA A 73 -17.73 -19.71 -33.98
CA ALA A 73 -18.70 -18.60 -33.99
C ALA A 73 -20.06 -18.96 -33.35
N LYS A 74 -20.15 -20.01 -32.52
CA LYS A 74 -21.43 -20.40 -31.86
C LYS A 74 -21.22 -21.09 -30.49
N ASP A 75 -20.40 -20.52 -29.63
CA ASP A 75 -20.54 -20.81 -28.20
C ASP A 75 -20.28 -19.51 -27.42
N ASP A 76 -21.37 -18.77 -27.21
CA ASP A 76 -21.46 -17.65 -26.28
C ASP A 76 -21.42 -18.12 -24.80
N SER A 77 -20.65 -19.13 -24.50
CA SER A 77 -20.21 -19.37 -23.13
C SER A 77 -19.12 -18.35 -22.86
N VAL A 78 -19.49 -17.25 -22.23
CA VAL A 78 -18.57 -16.29 -21.60
C VAL A 78 -17.69 -17.09 -20.66
N ALA A 79 -16.58 -17.63 -21.19
CA ALA A 79 -15.60 -18.35 -20.41
C ALA A 79 -15.02 -17.33 -19.44
N ASN A 80 -15.43 -17.38 -18.18
CA ASN A 80 -14.85 -16.56 -17.13
C ASN A 80 -13.33 -16.72 -17.20
N PRO A 81 -12.57 -15.61 -17.39
CA PRO A 81 -11.13 -15.70 -17.48
C PRO A 81 -10.58 -16.27 -16.16
N GLU A 82 -9.82 -17.35 -16.28
CA GLU A 82 -9.12 -17.94 -15.15
C GLU A 82 -7.93 -17.07 -14.77
N PHE A 83 -7.87 -16.63 -13.52
CA PHE A 83 -6.80 -15.76 -13.02
C PHE A 83 -5.91 -16.53 -12.05
N ASP A 84 -4.60 -16.40 -12.21
CA ASP A 84 -3.61 -16.76 -11.20
C ASP A 84 -3.43 -15.59 -10.24
N GLU A 85 -3.78 -15.78 -8.97
CA GLU A 85 -3.65 -14.77 -7.93
C GLU A 85 -2.59 -15.20 -6.92
N TYR A 86 -1.58 -14.38 -6.75
CA TYR A 86 -0.48 -14.64 -5.81
C TYR A 86 0.12 -13.34 -5.28
N TYR A 87 0.87 -13.46 -4.20
CA TYR A 87 1.64 -12.36 -3.63
C TYR A 87 3.11 -12.50 -3.98
N ILE A 88 3.76 -11.36 -4.20
CA ILE A 88 5.22 -11.28 -4.35
C ILE A 88 5.75 -10.53 -3.13
N TYR A 89 6.63 -11.19 -2.38
CA TYR A 89 7.37 -10.59 -1.30
C TYR A 89 8.78 -10.22 -1.75
N THR A 90 9.20 -8.97 -1.48
CA THR A 90 10.53 -8.45 -1.77
C THR A 90 11.18 -7.93 -0.49
N MET A 91 12.46 -8.28 -0.25
CA MET A 91 13.16 -7.77 0.94
C MET A 91 13.35 -6.25 0.92
N LYS A 92 13.51 -5.66 -0.26
CA LYS A 92 13.61 -4.20 -0.42
C LYS A 92 12.22 -3.61 -0.58
N PRO A 93 11.90 -2.50 0.10
CA PRO A 93 10.61 -1.84 -0.06
C PRO A 93 10.42 -1.39 -1.52
N ASN A 94 9.24 -1.68 -2.06
CA ASN A 94 8.84 -1.24 -3.39
C ASN A 94 8.45 0.24 -3.33
N TYR A 95 9.40 1.14 -3.50
CA TYR A 95 9.07 2.55 -3.75
C TYR A 95 8.42 2.69 -5.12
N PRO A 96 7.42 3.57 -5.27
CA PRO A 96 6.74 3.82 -6.54
C PRO A 96 7.60 4.69 -7.48
N THR A 97 8.85 4.34 -7.64
CA THR A 97 9.68 4.86 -8.73
C THR A 97 9.31 4.05 -9.96
N GLY A 98 8.77 4.69 -11.00
CA GLY A 98 8.17 4.09 -12.20
C GLY A 98 9.01 3.07 -13.01
N MET A 99 10.02 2.48 -12.44
CA MET A 99 10.71 1.32 -12.94
C MET A 99 10.04 0.06 -12.38
N VAL A 100 9.36 -0.66 -13.23
CA VAL A 100 8.97 -2.05 -12.99
C VAL A 100 10.25 -2.80 -12.68
N SER A 101 10.59 -2.95 -11.41
CA SER A 101 11.63 -3.89 -11.00
C SER A 101 11.13 -5.26 -11.45
N GLN A 102 11.67 -5.75 -12.57
CA GLN A 102 11.59 -7.16 -12.90
C GLN A 102 11.91 -7.92 -11.62
N ALA A 103 11.16 -8.99 -11.33
CA ALA A 103 11.35 -9.87 -10.19
C ALA A 103 12.82 -10.32 -10.14
N GLY A 104 13.67 -9.43 -9.61
CA GLY A 104 15.10 -9.63 -9.47
C GLY A 104 15.38 -10.60 -8.31
N LYS A 105 16.54 -11.19 -8.30
CA LYS A 105 17.09 -12.08 -7.27
C LYS A 105 16.70 -11.57 -5.86
N GLY A 106 15.78 -12.29 -5.17
CA GLY A 106 15.31 -11.95 -3.82
C GLY A 106 13.79 -11.71 -3.69
N SER A 107 12.99 -11.93 -4.73
CA SER A 107 11.53 -11.94 -4.62
C SER A 107 11.01 -13.37 -4.44
N THR A 108 10.13 -13.55 -3.46
CA THR A 108 9.49 -14.85 -3.18
C THR A 108 8.02 -14.78 -3.57
N LYS A 109 7.56 -15.76 -4.35
CA LYS A 109 6.15 -15.93 -4.69
C LYS A 109 5.46 -16.67 -3.55
N ILE A 110 4.35 -16.12 -3.06
CA ILE A 110 3.56 -16.69 -1.96
C ILE A 110 2.14 -16.90 -2.46
N ALA A 111 1.57 -18.06 -2.16
CA ALA A 111 0.19 -18.37 -2.51
C ALA A 111 -0.79 -17.43 -1.78
N LYS A 112 -1.90 -17.09 -2.42
CA LYS A 112 -2.94 -16.23 -1.86
C LYS A 112 -3.47 -16.78 -0.52
N ASP A 113 -3.66 -18.06 -0.44
CA ASP A 113 -4.23 -18.74 0.74
C ASP A 113 -3.31 -18.70 1.97
N SER A 114 -2.02 -18.53 1.75
CA SER A 114 -1.02 -18.42 2.84
C SER A 114 -1.01 -17.06 3.53
N ILE A 115 -1.71 -16.07 2.98
CA ILE A 115 -1.72 -14.70 3.53
C ILE A 115 -3.13 -14.33 3.97
N THR A 116 -3.22 -13.76 5.18
CA THR A 116 -4.43 -13.09 5.64
C THR A 116 -4.28 -11.59 5.39
N TYR A 117 -5.30 -11.02 4.76
CA TYR A 117 -5.33 -9.62 4.36
C TYR A 117 -6.51 -8.90 4.99
N CYS A 118 -6.24 -7.80 5.69
CA CYS A 118 -7.25 -6.94 6.30
C CYS A 118 -7.07 -5.51 5.79
N THR A 119 -8.16 -4.88 5.34
CA THR A 119 -8.16 -3.52 4.80
C THR A 119 -8.87 -2.54 5.74
N SER A 120 -8.59 -1.25 5.56
CA SER A 120 -9.33 -0.16 6.21
C SER A 120 -10.77 -0.01 5.70
N GLY A 121 -11.10 -0.62 4.55
CA GLY A 121 -12.37 -0.41 3.85
C GLY A 121 -12.43 0.89 3.04
N LEU A 122 -11.48 1.80 3.20
CA LEU A 122 -11.39 3.01 2.40
C LEU A 122 -10.67 2.70 1.09
N VAL A 123 -11.35 2.94 -0.02
CA VAL A 123 -10.79 2.73 -1.36
C VAL A 123 -10.82 4.01 -2.17
N ASP A 124 -9.89 4.13 -3.09
CA ASP A 124 -9.84 5.21 -4.05
C ASP A 124 -11.07 5.18 -4.99
N ARG A 125 -11.38 6.30 -5.66
CA ARG A 125 -12.49 6.42 -6.63
C ARG A 125 -12.46 5.31 -7.68
N ASN A 126 -11.28 4.90 -8.11
CA ASN A 126 -11.08 3.83 -9.11
C ASN A 126 -11.06 2.42 -8.49
N LYS A 127 -11.25 2.28 -7.17
CA LYS A 127 -11.19 1.02 -6.42
C LYS A 127 -9.88 0.23 -6.56
N ASN A 128 -8.83 0.85 -7.09
CA ASN A 128 -7.54 0.19 -7.33
C ASN A 128 -6.59 0.26 -6.13
N ARG A 129 -6.79 1.24 -5.23
CA ARG A 129 -5.90 1.46 -4.09
C ARG A 129 -6.69 1.54 -2.80
N VAL A 130 -6.18 0.87 -1.78
CA VAL A 130 -6.67 1.02 -0.40
C VAL A 130 -6.02 2.25 0.19
N LEU A 131 -6.85 3.11 0.78
CA LEU A 131 -6.43 4.35 1.41
C LEU A 131 -6.33 4.17 2.93
N SER A 132 -5.38 4.86 3.53
CA SER A 132 -5.28 4.93 4.99
C SER A 132 -6.25 5.97 5.55
N TYR A 133 -6.55 5.87 6.84
CA TYR A 133 -7.35 6.90 7.52
C TYR A 133 -6.66 8.27 7.52
N LEU A 134 -5.31 8.27 7.53
CA LEU A 134 -4.51 9.50 7.48
C LEU A 134 -4.50 10.18 6.11
N HIS A 135 -5.01 9.53 5.07
CA HIS A 135 -4.98 10.10 3.71
C HIS A 135 -5.63 11.48 3.64
N LYS A 136 -6.73 11.69 4.35
CA LYS A 136 -7.43 12.98 4.40
C LYS A 136 -6.61 14.09 5.09
N ALA A 137 -5.74 13.71 6.02
CA ALA A 137 -4.91 14.65 6.78
C ALA A 137 -3.67 15.13 6.00
N ILE A 138 -3.25 14.42 4.95
CA ILE A 138 -2.01 14.73 4.19
C ILE A 138 -2.05 16.15 3.62
N LYS A 139 -3.19 16.57 3.06
CA LYS A 139 -3.34 17.91 2.49
C LYS A 139 -3.17 19.00 3.55
N ALA A 140 -3.83 18.86 4.68
CA ALA A 140 -3.75 19.81 5.78
C ALA A 140 -2.33 19.87 6.36
N LEU A 141 -1.66 18.72 6.51
CA LEU A 141 -0.28 18.65 7.00
C LEU A 141 0.70 19.35 6.06
N ASN A 142 0.55 19.15 4.75
CA ASN A 142 1.40 19.82 3.77
C ASN A 142 1.18 21.33 3.76
N GLN A 143 -0.06 21.78 3.91
CA GLN A 143 -0.36 23.21 4.04
C GLN A 143 0.25 23.81 5.32
N LEU A 144 0.18 23.10 6.45
CA LEU A 144 0.80 23.53 7.69
C LEU A 144 2.33 23.71 7.52
N ARG A 145 3.01 22.73 6.93
CA ARG A 145 4.44 22.84 6.64
C ARG A 145 4.78 24.05 5.79
N MET A 146 4.00 24.30 4.73
CA MET A 146 4.21 25.49 3.89
C MET A 146 4.06 26.79 4.69
N ILE A 147 3.10 26.87 5.61
CA ILE A 147 2.89 28.05 6.46
C ILE A 147 4.06 28.22 7.44
N GLU A 148 4.52 27.15 8.07
CA GLU A 148 5.67 27.15 8.97
C GLU A 148 6.92 27.68 8.27
N ASP A 149 7.25 27.13 7.10
CA ASP A 149 8.39 27.56 6.29
C ASP A 149 8.26 29.02 5.86
N SER A 150 7.08 29.43 5.41
CA SER A 150 6.80 30.82 5.00
C SER A 150 6.94 31.79 6.17
N LEU A 151 6.54 31.40 7.37
CA LEU A 151 6.65 32.23 8.57
C LEU A 151 8.10 32.46 8.98
N VAL A 152 8.94 31.44 8.85
CA VAL A 152 10.40 31.58 9.09
C VAL A 152 11.02 32.54 8.09
N ILE A 153 10.74 32.38 6.79
CA ILE A 153 11.23 33.27 5.73
C ILE A 153 10.77 34.70 5.97
N TYR A 154 9.50 34.90 6.32
CA TYR A 154 8.94 36.19 6.60
C TYR A 154 9.62 36.86 7.78
N ARG A 155 9.93 36.17 8.86
CA ARG A 155 10.65 36.69 10.02
C ARG A 155 12.07 37.05 9.67
N LEU A 156 12.78 36.22 8.90
CA LEU A 156 14.13 36.48 8.47
C LEU A 156 14.24 37.72 7.54
N SER A 157 13.31 37.85 6.59
CA SER A 157 13.27 38.99 5.67
C SER A 157 12.91 40.30 6.35
N ARG A 158 12.07 40.25 7.38
CA ARG A 158 11.65 41.44 8.14
C ARG A 158 12.55 41.82 9.31
N ALA A 159 13.38 40.91 9.78
CA ALA A 159 14.30 41.21 10.90
C ALA A 159 15.21 42.42 10.66
N PRO A 160 15.75 42.63 9.44
CA PRO A 160 16.58 43.83 9.14
C PRO A 160 15.77 45.06 8.74
N GLU A 161 14.45 44.99 8.60
CA GLU A 161 13.61 46.10 8.17
C GLU A 161 13.47 47.14 9.29
N ARG A 162 14.30 48.20 9.23
CA ARG A 162 14.15 49.40 10.06
C ARG A 162 13.33 50.42 9.28
N ARG A 163 12.11 50.71 9.77
CA ARG A 163 11.29 51.80 9.20
C ARG A 163 11.59 53.07 9.96
N ILE A 164 12.19 54.06 9.28
CA ILE A 164 12.49 55.38 9.81
C ILE A 164 11.42 56.31 9.21
N PHE A 165 10.62 56.92 10.07
CA PHE A 165 9.65 57.94 9.68
C PHE A 165 10.29 59.31 9.97
N TYR A 166 10.48 60.10 8.94
CA TYR A 166 10.86 61.51 9.07
C TYR A 166 9.58 62.34 9.06
N ILE A 167 9.29 63.00 10.17
CA ILE A 167 8.17 63.91 10.29
C ILE A 167 8.77 65.33 10.35
N ASP A 168 8.50 66.17 9.36
CA ASP A 168 8.86 67.57 9.37
C ASP A 168 7.85 68.30 10.24
N VAL A 169 8.31 68.88 11.36
CA VAL A 169 7.48 69.55 12.36
C VAL A 169 7.33 71.06 12.08
N GLY A 170 7.89 71.54 10.96
CA GLY A 170 7.89 72.98 10.65
C GLY A 170 8.67 73.78 11.65
N ASN A 171 9.10 75.00 11.28
CA ASN A 171 9.70 75.90 12.21
C ASN A 171 8.61 76.43 13.16
N LEU A 172 8.71 76.11 14.45
CA LEU A 172 7.98 76.73 15.55
C LEU A 172 8.58 78.14 15.78
#